data_e170c29ca6b91b98a42243d96ac0dfcd
#
_entry.id   e170c29ca6b91b98a42243d96ac0dfcd
#
_cell.length_a   1.000
_cell.length_b   1.000
_cell.length_c   1.000
_cell.angle_alpha   90.00
_cell.angle_beta   90.00
_cell.angle_gamma   90.00
#
_symmetry.space_group_name_H-M   'P 1'
#
loop_
_entity.id
_entity.type
_entity.pdbx_description
1 polymer ?
#
loop_
_entity_poly.entity_id
_entity_poly.type
_entity_poly.pdbx_seq_one_letter_code
_entity_poly.pdbx_strand_id
1 'polypeptide(L)'
;MKLDILPFRTASAAENMAMDFLLLRRYPQPHARFRHYEWHRPAFTFGYSQKIAFVREQLAALADESLDLCRRPTGGGLVDHREDWTYSLIIPRGHPLEEARAANSYREIHVALSAALQKQGVAAEVQTECEPAEDGKTCGLSGVCFQRAERFDVVHRKSGEKIAGAAQKRNKSGLLFQGSLWIDRAILLDGVARVSLIYFVSGATGCAVTTCSTATGGADFQK
;
A
#
# COMPACT_ATOMS: atom_id res chain seq x y z
N MET A 1 -2.92 -17.58 13.36
CA MET A 1 -4.11 -16.79 12.94
C MET A 1 -4.41 -17.11 11.48
N LYS A 2 -5.64 -16.92 11.01
CA LYS A 2 -6.02 -17.12 9.61
C LYS A 2 -5.91 -15.78 8.86
N LEU A 3 -5.64 -15.87 7.55
CA LEU A 3 -5.64 -14.74 6.63
C LEU A 3 -6.69 -14.99 5.54
N ASP A 4 -7.66 -14.09 5.43
CA ASP A 4 -8.67 -14.12 4.39
C ASP A 4 -8.19 -13.24 3.21
N ILE A 5 -8.01 -13.84 2.04
CA ILE A 5 -7.76 -13.12 0.79
C ILE A 5 -9.11 -12.79 0.17
N LEU A 6 -9.43 -11.52 0.08
CA LEU A 6 -10.71 -11.07 -0.44
C LEU A 6 -10.70 -11.05 -1.98
N PRO A 7 -11.86 -11.24 -2.62
CA PRO A 7 -11.96 -11.19 -4.08
C PRO A 7 -11.48 -9.87 -4.64
N PHE A 8 -10.76 -9.94 -5.75
CA PHE A 8 -10.37 -8.78 -6.55
C PHE A 8 -11.59 -7.99 -7.01
N ARG A 9 -11.50 -6.67 -6.99
CA ARG A 9 -12.54 -5.76 -7.48
C ARG A 9 -11.92 -4.51 -8.07
N THR A 10 -12.54 -4.02 -9.14
CA THR A 10 -12.35 -2.66 -9.65
C THR A 10 -13.51 -1.81 -9.14
N ALA A 11 -13.23 -0.63 -8.58
CA ALA A 11 -14.25 0.25 -7.99
C ALA A 11 -13.80 1.73 -8.04
N SER A 12 -14.71 2.65 -7.75
CA SER A 12 -14.37 4.06 -7.60
C SER A 12 -13.47 4.30 -6.37
N ALA A 13 -12.77 5.44 -6.34
CA ALA A 13 -11.92 5.79 -5.21
C ALA A 13 -12.70 5.84 -3.88
N ALA A 14 -13.92 6.37 -3.90
CA ALA A 14 -14.77 6.44 -2.73
C ALA A 14 -15.18 5.04 -2.22
N GLU A 15 -15.58 4.15 -3.12
CA GLU A 15 -15.97 2.76 -2.78
C GLU A 15 -14.78 1.97 -2.23
N ASN A 16 -13.60 2.08 -2.84
CA ASN A 16 -12.40 1.42 -2.37
C ASN A 16 -12.02 1.87 -0.96
N MET A 17 -12.03 3.18 -0.69
CA MET A 17 -11.73 3.72 0.64
C MET A 17 -12.81 3.36 1.67
N ALA A 18 -14.07 3.37 1.30
CA ALA A 18 -15.18 2.95 2.16
C ALA A 18 -15.08 1.45 2.51
N MET A 19 -14.76 0.61 1.53
CA MET A 19 -14.60 -0.84 1.73
C MET A 19 -13.48 -1.14 2.72
N ASP A 20 -12.30 -0.54 2.56
CA ASP A 20 -11.18 -0.73 3.48
C ASP A 20 -11.55 -0.33 4.92
N PHE A 21 -12.28 0.77 5.07
CA PHE A 21 -12.71 1.23 6.38
C PHE A 21 -13.81 0.36 7.00
N LEU A 22 -14.73 -0.18 6.19
CA LEU A 22 -15.74 -1.15 6.62
C LEU A 22 -15.10 -2.47 7.06
N LEU A 23 -14.14 -2.98 6.31
CA LEU A 23 -13.39 -4.19 6.65
C LEU A 23 -12.66 -4.04 7.99
N LEU A 24 -12.10 -2.86 8.27
CA LEU A 24 -11.49 -2.58 9.57
C LEU A 24 -12.52 -2.59 10.71
N ARG A 25 -13.72 -2.05 10.50
CA ARG A 25 -14.69 -1.78 11.57
C ARG A 25 -15.74 -2.85 11.78
N ARG A 26 -16.09 -3.59 10.75
CA ARG A 26 -17.31 -4.41 10.70
C ARG A 26 -17.09 -5.85 10.27
N TYR A 27 -15.87 -6.27 10.04
CA TYR A 27 -15.62 -7.66 9.67
C TYR A 27 -15.94 -8.59 10.84
N PRO A 28 -16.74 -9.65 10.63
CA PRO A 28 -17.25 -10.47 11.72
C PRO A 28 -16.21 -11.43 12.32
N GLN A 29 -15.16 -11.76 11.54
CA GLN A 29 -14.15 -12.73 11.96
C GLN A 29 -12.85 -12.05 12.44
N PRO A 30 -12.19 -12.58 13.49
CA PRO A 30 -10.92 -12.05 13.98
C PRO A 30 -9.74 -12.52 13.12
N HIS A 31 -9.87 -12.47 11.81
CA HIS A 31 -8.85 -12.85 10.84
C HIS A 31 -8.13 -11.62 10.30
N ALA A 32 -6.87 -11.77 9.93
CA ALA A 32 -6.23 -10.80 9.05
C ALA A 32 -6.88 -10.88 7.65
N ARG A 33 -6.94 -9.77 6.94
CA ARG A 33 -7.59 -9.68 5.62
C ARG A 33 -6.67 -8.96 4.67
N PHE A 34 -6.50 -9.52 3.51
CA PHE A 34 -5.77 -8.92 2.41
C PHE A 34 -6.73 -8.64 1.26
N ARG A 35 -6.59 -7.47 0.66
CA ARG A 35 -7.37 -7.05 -0.49
C ARG A 35 -6.45 -6.35 -1.47
N HIS A 36 -6.46 -6.82 -2.73
CA HIS A 36 -5.97 -6.08 -3.88
C HIS A 36 -7.16 -5.54 -4.66
N TYR A 37 -7.03 -4.35 -5.24
CA TYR A 37 -8.08 -3.71 -5.99
C TYR A 37 -7.53 -2.70 -7.00
N GLU A 38 -8.34 -2.43 -8.01
CA GLU A 38 -8.09 -1.43 -9.03
C GLU A 38 -9.09 -0.28 -8.97
N TRP A 39 -8.84 0.72 -9.77
CA TRP A 39 -9.62 1.95 -9.85
C TRP A 39 -10.38 2.00 -11.16
N HIS A 40 -11.67 2.36 -11.14
CA HIS A 40 -12.49 2.51 -12.34
C HIS A 40 -11.98 3.60 -13.29
N ARG A 41 -11.29 4.60 -12.73
CA ARG A 41 -10.72 5.74 -13.44
C ARG A 41 -9.36 6.08 -12.85
N PRO A 42 -8.53 6.86 -13.56
CA PRO A 42 -7.35 7.45 -12.96
C PRO A 42 -7.68 8.08 -11.62
N ALA A 43 -7.01 7.67 -10.56
CA ALA A 43 -7.37 8.03 -9.20
C ALA A 43 -6.19 8.63 -8.43
N PHE A 44 -6.53 9.57 -7.55
CA PHE A 44 -5.62 10.10 -6.54
C PHE A 44 -6.24 9.97 -5.16
N THR A 45 -5.45 9.56 -4.18
CA THR A 45 -5.87 9.63 -2.79
C THR A 45 -4.96 10.54 -1.99
N PHE A 46 -5.52 11.21 -0.99
CA PHE A 46 -4.77 12.09 -0.10
C PHE A 46 -5.01 11.74 1.36
N GLY A 47 -4.00 12.01 2.19
CA GLY A 47 -4.02 11.64 3.60
C GLY A 47 -5.09 12.36 4.40
N TYR A 48 -5.52 11.71 5.48
CA TYR A 48 -6.61 12.19 6.35
C TYR A 48 -6.46 13.66 6.80
N SER A 49 -5.25 14.10 7.13
CA SER A 49 -4.96 15.45 7.64
C SER A 49 -4.75 16.50 6.55
N GLN A 50 -4.63 16.12 5.28
CA GLN A 50 -4.38 17.08 4.20
C GLN A 50 -5.62 17.94 3.91
N LYS A 51 -5.40 19.22 3.65
CA LYS A 51 -6.46 20.16 3.24
C LYS A 51 -6.76 19.98 1.76
N ILE A 52 -8.03 19.82 1.40
CA ILE A 52 -8.47 19.58 0.02
C ILE A 52 -8.07 20.72 -0.93
N ALA A 53 -8.06 21.97 -0.48
CA ALA A 53 -7.63 23.12 -1.28
C ALA A 53 -6.16 22.98 -1.73
N PHE A 54 -5.28 22.61 -0.78
CA PHE A 54 -3.87 22.37 -1.07
C PHE A 54 -3.66 21.20 -2.04
N VAL A 55 -4.43 20.11 -1.89
CA VAL A 55 -4.36 18.96 -2.79
C VAL A 55 -4.81 19.33 -4.21
N ARG A 56 -5.88 20.11 -4.35
CA ARG A 56 -6.35 20.60 -5.65
C ARG A 56 -5.35 21.52 -6.34
N GLU A 57 -4.66 22.35 -5.60
CA GLU A 57 -3.59 23.20 -6.11
C GLU A 57 -2.44 22.35 -6.68
N GLN A 58 -2.03 21.30 -5.97
CA GLN A 58 -1.00 20.38 -6.45
C GLN A 58 -1.41 19.62 -7.72
N LEU A 59 -2.70 19.31 -7.87
CA LEU A 59 -3.25 18.59 -9.02
C LEU A 59 -3.60 19.53 -10.19
N ALA A 60 -3.61 20.84 -10.00
CA ALA A 60 -4.04 21.80 -11.03
C ALA A 60 -3.24 21.70 -12.35
N ALA A 61 -1.95 21.34 -12.27
CA ALA A 61 -1.10 21.10 -13.43
C ALA A 61 -1.34 19.74 -14.12
N LEU A 62 -2.05 18.84 -13.45
CA LEU A 62 -2.38 17.47 -13.92
C LEU A 62 -3.86 17.37 -14.31
N ALA A 63 -4.58 18.50 -14.37
CA ALA A 63 -6.02 18.56 -14.48
C ALA A 63 -6.55 17.87 -15.75
N ASP A 64 -6.81 16.59 -15.62
CA ASP A 64 -7.79 15.86 -16.41
C ASP A 64 -9.10 15.83 -15.60
N GLU A 65 -10.20 16.30 -16.17
CA GLU A 65 -11.51 16.38 -15.52
C GLU A 65 -12.09 15.01 -15.12
N SER A 66 -11.48 13.92 -15.58
CA SER A 66 -11.90 12.55 -15.33
C SER A 66 -11.28 11.90 -14.08
N LEU A 67 -10.44 12.61 -13.32
CA LEU A 67 -9.75 12.05 -12.15
C LEU A 67 -10.67 11.84 -10.95
N ASP A 68 -10.61 10.65 -10.35
CA ASP A 68 -11.18 10.40 -9.03
C ASP A 68 -10.25 10.93 -7.93
N LEU A 69 -10.75 11.81 -7.08
CA LEU A 69 -10.00 12.33 -5.93
C LEU A 69 -10.71 11.98 -4.62
N CYS A 70 -10.06 11.20 -3.77
CA CYS A 70 -10.65 10.76 -2.51
C CYS A 70 -9.71 10.92 -1.32
N ARG A 71 -10.27 11.32 -0.17
CA ARG A 71 -9.57 11.30 1.11
C ARG A 71 -9.51 9.88 1.65
N ARG A 72 -8.31 9.34 1.88
CA ARG A 72 -8.19 8.03 2.51
C ARG A 72 -8.27 8.12 4.05
N PRO A 73 -8.69 7.04 4.72
CA PRO A 73 -8.75 7.01 6.19
C PRO A 73 -7.38 7.01 6.87
N THR A 74 -6.32 6.68 6.15
CA THR A 74 -4.92 6.65 6.62
C THR A 74 -4.23 8.01 6.47
N GLY A 75 -3.03 8.15 7.02
CA GLY A 75 -2.22 9.37 6.93
C GLY A 75 -1.45 9.52 5.61
N GLY A 76 -0.39 10.32 5.64
CA GLY A 76 0.52 10.57 4.52
C GLY A 76 0.06 11.68 3.57
N GLY A 77 0.80 11.84 2.46
CA GLY A 77 0.57 12.86 1.43
C GLY A 77 -0.39 12.42 0.32
N LEU A 78 -0.28 13.08 -0.82
CA LEU A 78 -0.99 12.75 -2.06
C LEU A 78 -0.38 11.51 -2.70
N VAL A 79 -1.23 10.62 -3.22
CA VAL A 79 -0.86 9.35 -3.87
C VAL A 79 -1.48 9.28 -5.24
N ASP A 80 -0.66 9.06 -6.27
CA ASP A 80 -1.07 8.79 -7.65
C ASP A 80 -1.26 7.28 -7.84
N HIS A 81 -2.45 6.87 -8.25
CA HIS A 81 -2.82 5.46 -8.44
C HIS A 81 -2.99 5.07 -9.90
N ARG A 82 -2.51 5.89 -10.84
CA ARG A 82 -2.70 5.62 -12.26
C ARG A 82 -1.92 4.41 -12.77
N GLU A 83 -0.78 4.11 -12.13
CA GLU A 83 0.13 3.05 -12.53
C GLU A 83 0.60 2.19 -11.36
N ASP A 84 -0.12 2.23 -10.23
CA ASP A 84 0.23 1.45 -9.06
C ASP A 84 -0.59 0.16 -8.93
N TRP A 85 -0.03 -0.78 -8.22
CA TRP A 85 -0.73 -1.92 -7.69
C TRP A 85 -1.13 -1.62 -6.25
N THR A 86 -2.42 -1.34 -6.06
CA THR A 86 -2.94 -0.92 -4.76
C THR A 86 -3.41 -2.10 -3.93
N TYR A 87 -3.05 -2.13 -2.65
CA TYR A 87 -3.53 -3.14 -1.72
C TYR A 87 -3.90 -2.55 -0.36
N SER A 88 -4.71 -3.31 0.38
CA SER A 88 -4.92 -3.10 1.80
C SER A 88 -4.72 -4.37 2.59
N LEU A 89 -4.12 -4.23 3.78
CA LEU A 89 -3.97 -5.27 4.78
C LEU A 89 -4.65 -4.80 6.06
N ILE A 90 -5.64 -5.57 6.50
CA ILE A 90 -6.39 -5.29 7.70
C ILE A 90 -6.02 -6.32 8.74
N ILE A 91 -5.43 -5.85 9.83
CA ILE A 91 -4.97 -6.66 10.95
C ILE A 91 -5.93 -6.46 12.13
N PRO A 92 -6.55 -7.53 12.64
CA PRO A 92 -7.46 -7.42 13.77
C PRO A 92 -6.71 -7.06 15.05
N ARG A 93 -7.45 -6.54 16.01
CA ARG A 93 -6.93 -6.25 17.34
C ARG A 93 -6.34 -7.48 18.02
N GLY A 94 -5.26 -7.29 18.80
CA GLY A 94 -4.56 -8.37 19.51
C GLY A 94 -3.57 -9.15 18.65
N HIS A 95 -3.34 -8.72 17.42
CA HIS A 95 -2.28 -9.25 16.58
C HIS A 95 -0.94 -8.54 16.88
N PRO A 96 0.22 -9.21 16.90
CA PRO A 96 1.52 -8.59 17.19
C PRO A 96 1.82 -7.34 16.34
N LEU A 97 1.45 -7.34 15.06
CA LEU A 97 1.61 -6.17 14.18
C LEU A 97 0.71 -5.00 14.58
N GLU A 98 -0.47 -5.28 15.12
CA GLU A 98 -1.38 -4.23 15.59
C GLU A 98 -0.91 -3.66 16.92
N GLU A 99 -0.40 -4.48 17.82
CA GLU A 99 0.12 -4.08 19.12
C GLU A 99 1.48 -3.37 19.03
N ALA A 100 2.26 -3.65 17.97
CA ALA A 100 3.54 -3.03 17.74
C ALA A 100 3.42 -1.50 17.52
N ARG A 101 4.49 -0.76 17.82
CA ARG A 101 4.59 0.67 17.44
C ARG A 101 4.44 0.82 15.93
N ALA A 102 3.87 1.94 15.50
CA ALA A 102 3.58 2.21 14.09
C ALA A 102 4.79 2.01 13.17
N ALA A 103 5.96 2.50 13.55
CA ALA A 103 7.19 2.32 12.77
C ALA A 103 7.61 0.85 12.67
N ASN A 104 7.40 0.05 13.71
CA ASN A 104 7.79 -1.36 13.72
C ASN A 104 6.87 -2.19 12.82
N SER A 105 5.55 -2.05 12.93
CA SER A 105 4.63 -2.74 12.03
C SER A 105 4.80 -2.34 10.58
N TYR A 106 5.10 -1.05 10.32
CA TYR A 106 5.43 -0.57 8.97
C TYR A 106 6.67 -1.29 8.42
N ARG A 107 7.74 -1.33 9.21
CA ARG A 107 8.97 -2.01 8.85
C ARG A 107 8.75 -3.51 8.59
N GLU A 108 8.09 -4.22 9.50
CA GLU A 108 7.88 -5.67 9.38
C GLU A 108 7.10 -6.02 8.10
N ILE A 109 6.06 -5.26 7.79
CA ILE A 109 5.26 -5.46 6.56
C ILE A 109 6.13 -5.21 5.32
N HIS A 110 6.93 -4.14 5.29
CA HIS A 110 7.79 -3.83 4.16
C HIS A 110 9.01 -4.75 4.03
N VAL A 111 9.53 -5.28 5.13
CA VAL A 111 10.56 -6.36 5.09
C VAL A 111 9.99 -7.60 4.41
N ALA A 112 8.77 -8.00 4.75
CA ALA A 112 8.11 -9.14 4.10
C ALA A 112 7.84 -8.88 2.61
N LEU A 113 7.44 -7.65 2.24
CA LEU A 113 7.24 -7.25 0.85
C LEU A 113 8.56 -7.28 0.08
N SER A 114 9.61 -6.67 0.61
CA SER A 114 10.95 -6.69 0.01
C SER A 114 11.45 -8.12 -0.21
N ALA A 115 11.32 -9.00 0.79
CA ALA A 115 11.70 -10.40 0.67
C ALA A 115 10.90 -11.16 -0.40
N ALA A 116 9.61 -10.85 -0.54
CA ALA A 116 8.78 -11.44 -1.59
C ALA A 116 9.17 -10.97 -3.00
N LEU A 117 9.55 -9.70 -3.15
CA LEU A 117 10.06 -9.13 -4.40
C LEU A 117 11.44 -9.71 -4.76
N GLN A 118 12.34 -9.84 -3.78
CA GLN A 118 13.67 -10.44 -3.98
C GLN A 118 13.59 -11.90 -4.47
N LYS A 119 12.66 -12.69 -3.92
CA LYS A 119 12.42 -14.08 -4.39
C LYS A 119 12.00 -14.17 -5.85
N GLN A 120 11.56 -13.07 -6.42
CA GLN A 120 11.10 -12.97 -7.80
C GLN A 120 12.11 -12.23 -8.69
N GLY A 121 13.31 -11.97 -8.19
CA GLY A 121 14.41 -11.36 -8.95
C GLY A 121 14.45 -9.84 -8.91
N VAL A 122 13.55 -9.17 -8.17
CA VAL A 122 13.60 -7.71 -8.01
C VAL A 122 14.63 -7.34 -6.96
N ALA A 123 15.54 -6.42 -7.26
CA ALA A 123 16.56 -5.92 -6.33
C ALA A 123 15.96 -4.93 -5.31
N ALA A 124 14.95 -5.38 -4.59
CA ALA A 124 14.24 -4.58 -3.58
C ALA A 124 14.97 -4.58 -2.24
N GLU A 125 14.92 -3.47 -1.53
CA GLU A 125 15.37 -3.37 -0.13
C GLU A 125 14.52 -2.37 0.66
N VAL A 126 14.58 -2.46 1.97
CA VAL A 126 13.87 -1.53 2.86
C VAL A 126 14.79 -0.37 3.19
N GLN A 127 14.35 0.85 2.91
CA GLN A 127 15.08 2.08 3.24
C GLN A 127 15.22 2.23 4.76
N THR A 128 16.43 2.23 5.28
CA THR A 128 16.68 2.34 6.73
C THR A 128 16.95 3.77 7.18
N GLU A 129 17.41 4.63 6.28
CA GLU A 129 17.75 6.02 6.53
C GLU A 129 16.82 6.95 5.75
N CYS A 130 16.52 8.10 6.32
CA CYS A 130 15.88 9.17 5.56
C CYS A 130 16.97 9.97 4.84
N GLU A 131 16.84 10.16 3.54
CA GLU A 131 17.69 11.10 2.84
C GLU A 131 17.47 12.51 3.41
N PRO A 132 18.53 13.26 3.75
CA PRO A 132 18.39 14.63 4.18
C PRO A 132 17.70 15.45 3.08
N ALA A 133 16.73 16.26 3.45
CA ALA A 133 16.10 17.19 2.50
C ALA A 133 17.13 18.26 2.08
N GLU A 134 17.22 18.56 0.80
CA GLU A 134 18.08 19.64 0.27
C GLU A 134 17.74 21.01 0.90
N ASP A 135 16.51 21.18 1.38
CA ASP A 135 15.98 22.39 2.02
C ASP A 135 16.01 22.35 3.56
N GLY A 136 16.67 21.37 4.17
CA GLY A 136 16.79 21.23 5.63
C GLY A 136 15.48 20.87 6.35
N LYS A 137 14.40 20.54 5.63
CA LYS A 137 13.14 20.09 6.23
C LYS A 137 13.22 18.63 6.62
N THR A 138 12.73 18.34 7.80
CA THR A 138 12.67 16.98 8.34
C THR A 138 11.77 16.08 7.50
N CYS A 139 12.14 14.80 7.42
CA CYS A 139 11.35 13.71 6.88
C CYS A 139 9.86 13.84 7.28
N GLY A 140 8.94 13.87 6.30
CA GLY A 140 7.50 13.85 6.55
C GLY A 140 6.68 15.10 6.20
N LEU A 141 7.27 16.20 5.68
CA LEU A 141 6.54 17.46 5.44
C LEU A 141 6.46 17.90 3.96
N SER A 142 7.04 17.19 3.00
CA SER A 142 6.89 17.53 1.59
C SER A 142 5.56 17.00 1.02
N GLY A 143 4.78 17.87 0.40
CA GLY A 143 3.38 17.64 0.03
C GLY A 143 3.09 16.53 -1.00
N VAL A 144 4.11 15.96 -1.66
CA VAL A 144 3.96 14.87 -2.66
C VAL A 144 4.77 13.67 -2.19
N CYS A 145 4.09 12.70 -1.57
CA CYS A 145 4.72 11.51 -0.96
C CYS A 145 5.39 10.54 -1.95
N PHE A 146 5.31 10.79 -3.25
CA PHE A 146 5.73 9.83 -4.27
C PHE A 146 7.13 10.04 -4.83
N GLN A 147 7.69 11.23 -4.67
CA GLN A 147 9.01 11.53 -5.24
C GLN A 147 10.16 11.15 -4.33
N ARG A 148 9.88 10.87 -3.05
CA ARG A 148 10.92 10.56 -2.07
C ARG A 148 10.56 9.33 -1.25
N ALA A 149 11.54 8.45 -1.06
CA ALA A 149 11.39 7.31 -0.17
C ALA A 149 11.48 7.78 1.30
N GLU A 150 10.50 7.37 2.08
CA GLU A 150 10.48 7.57 3.53
C GLU A 150 11.15 6.38 4.23
N ARG A 151 11.49 6.56 5.50
CA ARG A 151 12.06 5.48 6.28
C ARG A 151 11.14 4.26 6.31
N PHE A 152 11.70 3.11 5.95
CA PHE A 152 11.05 1.81 5.82
C PHE A 152 10.16 1.65 4.57
N ASP A 153 10.19 2.57 3.61
CA ASP A 153 9.68 2.30 2.28
C ASP A 153 10.53 1.24 1.58
N VAL A 154 9.96 0.58 0.57
CA VAL A 154 10.73 -0.34 -0.27
C VAL A 154 11.29 0.42 -1.46
N VAL A 155 12.59 0.31 -1.65
CA VAL A 155 13.34 0.96 -2.73
C VAL A 155 14.06 -0.08 -3.58
N HIS A 156 14.40 0.31 -4.80
CA HIS A 156 15.28 -0.48 -5.65
C HIS A 156 16.73 -0.26 -5.24
N ARG A 157 17.43 -1.33 -4.88
CA ARG A 157 18.77 -1.30 -4.27
C ARG A 157 19.82 -0.54 -5.09
N LYS A 158 19.76 -0.60 -6.42
CA LYS A 158 20.77 0.00 -7.28
C LYS A 158 20.48 1.46 -7.62
N SER A 159 19.21 1.83 -7.83
CA SER A 159 18.84 3.18 -8.25
C SER A 159 18.36 4.06 -7.08
N GLY A 160 18.01 3.49 -5.92
CA GLY A 160 17.37 4.20 -4.82
C GLY A 160 15.90 4.57 -5.07
N GLU A 161 15.36 4.25 -6.25
CA GLU A 161 13.98 4.60 -6.59
C GLU A 161 12.98 3.87 -5.71
N LYS A 162 11.97 4.59 -5.26
CA LYS A 162 10.87 4.03 -4.46
C LYS A 162 10.04 3.05 -5.30
N ILE A 163 9.95 1.81 -4.83
CA ILE A 163 9.13 0.75 -5.43
C ILE A 163 7.79 0.64 -4.71
N ALA A 164 7.78 0.75 -3.38
CA ALA A 164 6.55 0.67 -2.61
C ALA A 164 6.55 1.59 -1.41
N GLY A 165 5.35 2.04 -1.07
CA GLY A 165 5.09 2.80 0.14
C GLY A 165 3.70 2.53 0.66
N ALA A 166 3.42 2.95 1.89
CA ALA A 166 2.14 2.71 2.51
C ALA A 166 1.77 3.78 3.53
N ALA A 167 0.53 3.74 3.97
CA ALA A 167 0.05 4.50 5.11
C ALA A 167 -0.78 3.61 6.03
N GLN A 168 -0.83 3.94 7.31
CA GLN A 168 -1.54 3.11 8.28
C GLN A 168 -2.47 3.94 9.18
N LYS A 169 -3.51 3.28 9.66
CA LYS A 169 -4.44 3.80 10.65
C LYS A 169 -4.72 2.73 11.70
N ARG A 170 -4.60 3.12 12.96
CA ARG A 170 -5.02 2.30 14.10
C ARG A 170 -6.28 2.85 14.73
N ASN A 171 -7.15 1.98 15.16
CA ASN A 171 -8.30 2.31 15.99
C ASN A 171 -8.65 1.14 16.92
N LYS A 172 -9.75 1.24 17.65
CA LYS A 172 -10.21 0.19 18.56
C LYS A 172 -10.54 -1.16 17.90
N SER A 173 -10.63 -1.22 16.58
CA SER A 173 -10.95 -2.44 15.82
C SER A 173 -9.70 -3.13 15.24
N GLY A 174 -8.56 -2.46 15.19
CA GLY A 174 -7.32 -3.00 14.66
C GLY A 174 -6.50 -2.00 13.85
N LEU A 175 -5.67 -2.53 12.97
CA LEU A 175 -4.77 -1.80 12.08
C LEU A 175 -5.23 -1.94 10.62
N LEU A 176 -5.42 -0.83 9.94
CA LEU A 176 -5.52 -0.74 8.49
C LEU A 176 -4.18 -0.26 7.93
N PHE A 177 -3.65 -0.99 6.96
CA PHE A 177 -2.45 -0.69 6.21
C PHE A 177 -2.84 -0.61 4.73
N GLN A 178 -2.66 0.55 4.10
CA GLN A 178 -2.94 0.80 2.69
C GLN A 178 -1.63 1.07 1.98
N GLY A 179 -1.30 0.26 0.98
CA GLY A 179 -0.04 0.32 0.27
C GLY A 179 -0.21 0.40 -1.24
N SER A 180 0.79 0.99 -1.86
CA SER A 180 0.96 1.11 -3.31
C SER A 180 2.31 0.54 -3.70
N LEU A 181 2.32 -0.25 -4.76
CA LEU A 181 3.51 -0.87 -5.34
C LEU A 181 3.56 -0.56 -6.83
N TRP A 182 4.67 -0.01 -7.30
CA TRP A 182 4.95 0.26 -8.72
C TRP A 182 5.66 -0.92 -9.35
N ILE A 183 4.87 -1.91 -9.78
CA ILE A 183 5.37 -3.16 -10.34
C ILE A 183 6.15 -2.90 -11.63
N ASP A 184 5.66 -2.00 -12.48
CA ASP A 184 6.30 -1.71 -13.77
C ASP A 184 7.70 -1.11 -13.58
N ARG A 185 7.91 -0.29 -12.54
CA ARG A 185 9.25 0.19 -12.18
C ARG A 185 10.17 -0.96 -11.76
N ALA A 186 9.68 -1.86 -10.92
CA ALA A 186 10.45 -3.04 -10.49
C ALA A 186 10.78 -3.96 -11.67
N ILE A 187 9.85 -4.17 -12.60
CA ILE A 187 10.02 -4.97 -13.80
C ILE A 187 11.02 -4.32 -14.77
N LEU A 188 10.88 -3.03 -15.04
CA LEU A 188 11.77 -2.28 -15.95
C LEU A 188 13.22 -2.24 -15.45
N LEU A 189 13.42 -2.11 -14.14
CA LEU A 189 14.75 -1.99 -13.55
C LEU A 189 15.53 -3.31 -13.53
N ASP A 190 14.86 -4.45 -13.38
CA ASP A 190 15.50 -5.76 -13.20
C ASP A 190 15.13 -6.79 -14.31
N GLY A 191 14.30 -6.42 -15.28
CA GLY A 191 13.89 -7.30 -16.39
C GLY A 191 13.03 -8.50 -15.95
N VAL A 192 12.32 -8.38 -14.85
CA VAL A 192 11.49 -9.45 -14.29
C VAL A 192 10.17 -9.53 -15.06
N ALA A 193 9.83 -10.71 -15.57
CA ALA A 193 8.64 -10.89 -16.40
C ALA A 193 7.32 -10.84 -15.63
N ARG A 194 7.33 -11.04 -14.30
CA ARG A 194 6.11 -11.14 -13.47
C ARG A 194 6.41 -11.05 -11.97
N VAL A 195 5.54 -10.36 -11.21
CA VAL A 195 5.60 -10.31 -9.75
C VAL A 195 4.32 -10.89 -9.14
N SER A 196 4.47 -11.87 -8.24
CA SER A 196 3.35 -12.47 -7.49
C SER A 196 3.45 -12.12 -6.00
N LEU A 197 2.41 -11.54 -5.44
CA LEU A 197 2.40 -11.04 -4.06
C LEU A 197 1.77 -12.01 -3.03
N ILE A 198 1.43 -13.23 -3.43
CA ILE A 198 0.93 -14.26 -2.50
C ILE A 198 1.94 -14.53 -1.39
N TYR A 199 3.22 -14.58 -1.72
CA TYR A 199 4.30 -14.78 -0.74
C TYR A 199 4.49 -13.61 0.23
N PHE A 200 4.16 -12.40 -0.19
CA PHE A 200 4.19 -11.21 0.66
C PHE A 200 3.21 -11.36 1.83
N VAL A 201 1.97 -11.72 1.53
CA VAL A 201 0.90 -11.67 2.52
C VAL A 201 1.09 -12.71 3.62
N SER A 202 1.54 -13.92 3.28
CA SER A 202 1.87 -14.95 4.27
C SER A 202 3.10 -14.58 5.12
N GLY A 203 4.12 -14.00 4.50
CA GLY A 203 5.32 -13.52 5.20
C GLY A 203 5.03 -12.36 6.14
N ALA A 204 4.23 -11.38 5.71
CA ALA A 204 3.91 -10.20 6.51
C ALA A 204 3.05 -10.52 7.75
N THR A 205 2.15 -11.47 7.65
CA THR A 205 1.18 -11.76 8.74
C THR A 205 1.55 -12.95 9.60
N GLY A 206 2.49 -13.78 9.17
CA GLY A 206 2.78 -15.08 9.80
C GLY A 206 1.56 -16.03 9.79
N CYS A 207 0.55 -15.73 8.98
CA CYS A 207 -0.71 -16.46 8.93
C CYS A 207 -0.70 -17.50 7.80
N ALA A 208 -1.30 -18.67 8.05
CA ALA A 208 -1.62 -19.59 6.97
C ALA A 208 -2.67 -18.97 6.05
N VAL A 209 -2.37 -18.94 4.75
CA VAL A 209 -3.30 -18.43 3.74
C VAL A 209 -4.46 -19.38 3.61
N THR A 210 -5.66 -18.89 3.90
CA THR A 210 -6.91 -19.57 3.57
C THR A 210 -7.51 -18.83 2.39
N THR A 211 -7.40 -19.42 1.19
CA THR A 211 -8.15 -18.90 0.04
C THR A 211 -9.62 -19.08 0.32
N CYS A 212 -10.39 -18.00 0.33
CA CYS A 212 -11.83 -18.10 0.23
C CYS A 212 -12.12 -18.59 -1.19
N SER A 213 -12.42 -19.90 -1.32
CA SER A 213 -12.76 -20.52 -2.59
C SER A 213 -14.14 -20.03 -3.02
N THR A 214 -14.17 -18.96 -3.80
CA THR A 214 -15.23 -18.78 -4.77
C THR A 214 -14.66 -19.17 -6.12
N ALA A 215 -15.31 -20.15 -6.70
CA ALA A 215 -15.03 -20.84 -7.94
C ALA A 215 -14.29 -20.03 -9.03
N THR A 216 -13.36 -20.74 -9.70
CA THR A 216 -12.85 -20.48 -11.05
C THR A 216 -12.12 -19.17 -11.30
N GLY A 217 -10.81 -19.28 -11.26
CA GLY A 217 -9.87 -18.29 -11.75
C GLY A 217 -8.62 -18.32 -10.90
N GLY A 218 -7.57 -18.97 -11.39
CA GLY A 218 -6.27 -18.82 -10.74
C GLY A 218 -6.01 -17.33 -10.55
N ALA A 219 -5.64 -16.95 -9.34
CA ALA A 219 -5.21 -15.58 -9.06
C ALA A 219 -3.83 -15.37 -9.71
N ASP A 220 -3.79 -15.49 -11.00
CA ASP A 220 -2.75 -15.02 -11.86
C ASP A 220 -3.01 -13.55 -12.09
N PHE A 221 -2.41 -12.71 -11.24
CA PHE A 221 -2.40 -11.28 -11.45
C PHE A 221 -1.50 -11.00 -12.66
N GLN A 222 -2.12 -10.96 -13.84
CA GLN A 222 -1.52 -10.41 -15.04
C GLN A 222 -1.82 -8.92 -15.10
N LYS A 223 -0.81 -8.12 -15.10
CA LYS A 223 -0.64 -6.98 -16.01
C LYS A 223 0.57 -7.23 -16.84
#